data_05816b0ad342f07c832aabe8411e0cdb
#
_entry.id   05816b0ad342f07c832aabe8411e0cdb
#
_cell.length_a   1.000
_cell.length_b   1.000
_cell.length_c   1.000
_cell.angle_alpha   90.00
_cell.angle_beta   90.00
_cell.angle_gamma   90.00
#
_symmetry.space_group_name_H-M   'P 1'
#
loop_
_entity.id
_entity.type
_entity.pdbx_description
1 polymer ?
#
loop_
_entity_poly.entity_id
_entity_poly.type
_entity_poly.pdbx_seq_one_letter_code
_entity_poly.pdbx_strand_id
1 'polypeptide(L)'
;VGPGMGVLTQFLMEKGREVKVVELDFESVAYLRENFPALEGNIIEDDFLKLKLEKLFDGRPFVLTGNYPYNISSQIFFKMLDYKDLIPCCTGMIQKEVAERIAAGPGSKTYGILSILIQAWYKVEYLFTVHEHVFNPPPKVKSAVIRMTRNETKELGCNERLFKLIVKTTFNQRRKTLRNSISSILEKGNPLSNDPVFNKRPEQLSVQEFIELTNRVETALKDKADIDCGNDIARKGATSQKE
;
A
#
# COMPACT_ATOMS: atom_id res chain seq x y z
N VAL A 1 9.75 -2.95 -13.75
CA VAL A 1 9.14 -4.23 -13.38
C VAL A 1 8.28 -4.71 -14.53
N GLY A 2 8.44 -6.01 -14.91
CA GLY A 2 7.72 -6.57 -16.04
C GLY A 2 8.04 -5.86 -17.37
N PRO A 3 9.32 -5.78 -17.78
CA PRO A 3 9.70 -5.07 -18.99
C PRO A 3 9.16 -5.73 -20.27
N GLY A 4 8.81 -7.03 -20.22
CA GLY A 4 8.43 -7.79 -21.40
C GLY A 4 9.50 -7.68 -22.49
N MET A 5 9.09 -7.30 -23.68
CA MET A 5 9.99 -7.09 -24.83
C MET A 5 10.74 -5.74 -24.80
N GLY A 6 10.78 -5.04 -23.67
CA GLY A 6 11.61 -3.86 -23.47
C GLY A 6 11.09 -2.53 -24.04
N VAL A 7 9.81 -2.45 -24.42
CA VAL A 7 9.22 -1.26 -25.06
C VAL A 7 9.41 0.01 -24.21
N LEU A 8 9.16 -0.06 -22.90
CA LEU A 8 9.40 1.08 -22.01
C LEU A 8 10.89 1.22 -21.67
N THR A 9 11.60 0.10 -21.57
CA THR A 9 12.99 0.03 -21.16
C THR A 9 13.92 0.80 -22.09
N GLN A 10 13.72 0.70 -23.41
CA GLN A 10 14.52 1.42 -24.39
C GLN A 10 14.53 2.93 -24.15
N PHE A 11 13.38 3.53 -23.88
CA PHE A 11 13.27 4.97 -23.63
C PHE A 11 13.96 5.42 -22.34
N LEU A 12 13.99 4.54 -21.32
CA LEU A 12 14.70 4.82 -20.08
C LEU A 12 16.22 4.80 -20.29
N MET A 13 16.70 3.85 -21.10
CA MET A 13 18.13 3.72 -21.46
C MET A 13 18.61 4.89 -22.30
N GLU A 14 17.81 5.34 -23.28
CA GLU A 14 18.11 6.52 -24.12
C GLU A 14 18.34 7.80 -23.31
N LYS A 15 17.77 7.89 -22.09
CA LYS A 15 17.97 9.02 -21.17
C LYS A 15 19.24 8.90 -20.32
N GLY A 16 20.12 7.94 -20.58
CA GLY A 16 21.37 7.74 -19.86
C GLY A 16 21.17 7.39 -18.37
N ARG A 17 20.06 6.77 -18.01
CA ARG A 17 19.77 6.35 -16.64
C ARG A 17 20.33 4.96 -16.36
N GLU A 18 20.78 4.74 -15.12
CA GLU A 18 21.04 3.39 -14.64
C GLU A 18 19.70 2.66 -14.53
N VAL A 19 19.50 1.60 -15.32
CA VAL A 19 18.26 0.84 -15.40
C VAL A 19 18.53 -0.59 -15.01
N LYS A 20 17.73 -1.11 -14.06
CA LYS A 20 17.65 -2.53 -13.76
C LYS A 20 16.25 -3.01 -14.08
N VAL A 21 16.14 -4.18 -14.68
CA VAL A 21 14.87 -4.79 -15.05
C VAL A 21 14.66 -6.07 -14.25
N VAL A 22 13.43 -6.27 -13.80
CA VAL A 22 13.02 -7.50 -13.09
C VAL A 22 11.92 -8.14 -13.91
N GLU A 23 12.19 -9.37 -14.37
CA GLU A 23 11.29 -10.14 -15.22
C GLU A 23 11.26 -11.61 -14.76
N LEU A 24 10.08 -12.18 -14.74
CA LEU A 24 9.88 -13.58 -14.36
C LEU A 24 9.76 -14.50 -15.58
N ASP A 25 9.29 -13.96 -16.71
CA ASP A 25 9.06 -14.72 -17.92
C ASP A 25 10.37 -15.00 -18.64
N PHE A 26 10.71 -16.28 -18.78
CA PHE A 26 11.94 -16.76 -19.39
C PHE A 26 12.13 -16.28 -20.85
N GLU A 27 11.05 -16.29 -21.65
CA GLU A 27 11.12 -15.88 -23.05
C GLU A 27 11.43 -14.38 -23.17
N SER A 28 10.80 -13.57 -22.33
CA SER A 28 11.07 -12.13 -22.22
C SER A 28 12.49 -11.85 -21.76
N VAL A 29 13.01 -12.61 -20.79
CA VAL A 29 14.41 -12.49 -20.32
C VAL A 29 15.40 -12.84 -21.45
N ALA A 30 15.16 -13.93 -22.17
CA ALA A 30 16.00 -14.33 -23.31
C ALA A 30 16.03 -13.23 -24.38
N TYR A 31 14.85 -12.69 -24.73
CA TYR A 31 14.73 -11.58 -25.68
C TYR A 31 15.50 -10.33 -25.23
N LEU A 32 15.37 -9.95 -23.95
CA LEU A 32 16.08 -8.78 -23.40
C LEU A 32 17.58 -8.95 -23.44
N ARG A 33 18.10 -10.16 -23.12
CA ARG A 33 19.55 -10.45 -23.22
C ARG A 33 20.08 -10.33 -24.63
N GLU A 34 19.31 -10.77 -25.63
CA GLU A 34 19.70 -10.71 -27.04
C GLU A 34 19.62 -9.29 -27.61
N ASN A 35 18.53 -8.57 -27.32
CA ASN A 35 18.23 -7.30 -27.98
C ASN A 35 18.66 -6.06 -27.20
N PHE A 36 19.03 -6.19 -25.93
CA PHE A 36 19.46 -5.09 -25.07
C PHE A 36 20.80 -5.40 -24.37
N PRO A 37 21.91 -5.54 -25.16
CA PRO A 37 23.22 -5.90 -24.57
C PRO A 37 23.70 -4.89 -23.51
N ALA A 38 23.29 -3.63 -23.59
CA ALA A 38 23.59 -2.62 -22.57
C ALA A 38 22.90 -2.86 -21.20
N LEU A 39 21.98 -3.82 -21.10
CA LEU A 39 21.41 -4.29 -19.84
C LEU A 39 22.17 -5.47 -19.24
N GLU A 40 23.31 -5.88 -19.81
CA GLU A 40 24.10 -6.98 -19.26
C GLU A 40 24.42 -6.73 -17.78
N GLY A 41 24.17 -7.75 -16.92
CA GLY A 41 24.31 -7.61 -15.48
C GLY A 41 23.17 -6.86 -14.74
N ASN A 42 22.23 -6.26 -15.49
CA ASN A 42 21.10 -5.51 -14.95
C ASN A 42 19.73 -6.18 -15.19
N ILE A 43 19.72 -7.36 -15.80
CA ILE A 43 18.52 -8.19 -15.98
C ILE A 43 18.43 -9.16 -14.82
N ILE A 44 17.39 -9.00 -14.02
CA ILE A 44 17.11 -9.83 -12.83
C ILE A 44 15.94 -10.74 -13.17
N GLU A 45 16.26 -12.03 -13.38
CA GLU A 45 15.29 -13.08 -13.64
C GLU A 45 14.75 -13.62 -12.32
N ASP A 46 13.73 -12.95 -11.78
CA ASP A 46 13.14 -13.30 -10.48
C ASP A 46 11.74 -12.71 -10.31
N ASP A 47 11.02 -13.20 -9.30
CA ASP A 47 9.74 -12.66 -8.87
C ASP A 47 9.95 -11.34 -8.09
N PHE A 48 9.51 -10.23 -8.67
CA PHE A 48 9.61 -8.91 -8.04
C PHE A 48 9.06 -8.90 -6.60
N LEU A 49 7.98 -9.64 -6.34
CA LEU A 49 7.36 -9.67 -5.01
C LEU A 49 8.23 -10.34 -3.94
N LYS A 50 9.19 -11.19 -4.33
CA LYS A 50 10.12 -11.88 -3.43
C LYS A 50 11.46 -11.18 -3.25
N LEU A 51 11.82 -10.27 -4.17
CA LEU A 51 13.11 -9.58 -4.14
C LEU A 51 13.30 -8.73 -2.89
N LYS A 52 14.53 -8.64 -2.42
CA LYS A 52 14.99 -7.66 -1.43
C LYS A 52 15.43 -6.40 -2.16
N LEU A 53 14.57 -5.38 -2.17
CA LEU A 53 14.77 -4.20 -3.01
C LEU A 53 15.98 -3.34 -2.59
N GLU A 54 16.39 -3.40 -1.34
CA GLU A 54 17.59 -2.74 -0.83
C GLU A 54 18.89 -3.19 -1.51
N LYS A 55 18.88 -4.38 -2.13
CA LYS A 55 20.04 -4.91 -2.85
C LYS A 55 20.15 -4.43 -4.31
N LEU A 56 19.09 -3.89 -4.86
CA LEU A 56 19.06 -3.55 -6.29
C LEU A 56 20.01 -2.40 -6.66
N PHE A 57 20.12 -1.40 -5.80
CA PHE A 57 20.94 -0.21 -6.01
C PHE A 57 21.82 0.10 -4.78
N ASP A 58 22.27 -0.93 -4.08
CA ASP A 58 23.15 -0.82 -2.91
C ASP A 58 22.58 0.13 -1.83
N GLY A 59 21.28 0.04 -1.57
CA GLY A 59 20.57 0.88 -0.61
C GLY A 59 20.29 2.31 -1.09
N ARG A 60 20.69 2.66 -2.33
CA ARG A 60 20.38 3.99 -2.91
C ARG A 60 18.91 4.07 -3.32
N PRO A 61 18.26 5.24 -3.16
CA PRO A 61 16.90 5.47 -3.66
C PRO A 61 16.82 5.30 -5.19
N PHE A 62 15.70 4.77 -5.66
CA PHE A 62 15.44 4.55 -7.08
C PHE A 62 13.97 4.79 -7.43
N VAL A 63 13.69 5.05 -8.70
CA VAL A 63 12.34 5.17 -9.24
C VAL A 63 11.83 3.79 -9.64
N LEU A 64 10.65 3.43 -9.15
CA LEU A 64 9.96 2.22 -9.57
C LEU A 64 9.05 2.53 -10.75
N THR A 65 9.22 1.82 -11.88
CA THR A 65 8.38 2.04 -13.05
C THR A 65 8.08 0.74 -13.79
N GLY A 66 6.98 0.73 -14.55
CA GLY A 66 6.61 -0.41 -15.36
C GLY A 66 5.23 -0.29 -16.02
N ASN A 67 5.01 -1.19 -16.97
CA ASN A 67 3.68 -1.59 -17.38
C ASN A 67 3.29 -2.77 -16.46
N TYR A 68 2.71 -2.46 -15.30
CA TYR A 68 2.55 -3.47 -14.24
C TYR A 68 1.55 -4.54 -14.63
N PRO A 69 1.87 -5.85 -14.39
CA PRO A 69 0.91 -6.93 -14.58
C PRO A 69 -0.35 -6.68 -13.73
N TYR A 70 -1.53 -6.73 -14.36
CA TYR A 70 -2.78 -6.32 -13.72
C TYR A 70 -3.14 -7.17 -12.49
N ASN A 71 -2.83 -8.45 -12.55
CA ASN A 71 -3.15 -9.41 -11.48
C ASN A 71 -2.33 -9.21 -10.19
N ILE A 72 -1.17 -8.53 -10.26
CA ILE A 72 -0.29 -8.31 -9.10
C ILE A 72 -0.03 -6.82 -8.81
N SER A 73 -0.61 -5.90 -9.56
CA SER A 73 -0.33 -4.46 -9.41
C SER A 73 -0.53 -3.96 -7.98
N SER A 74 -1.61 -4.38 -7.30
CA SER A 74 -1.85 -4.04 -5.90
C SER A 74 -0.76 -4.58 -4.96
N GLN A 75 -0.24 -5.79 -5.21
CA GLN A 75 0.83 -6.38 -4.41
C GLN A 75 2.15 -5.64 -4.62
N ILE A 76 2.44 -5.21 -5.85
CA ILE A 76 3.58 -4.35 -6.16
C ILE A 76 3.52 -3.05 -5.35
N PHE A 77 2.35 -2.41 -5.25
CA PHE A 77 2.20 -1.19 -4.47
C PHE A 77 2.28 -1.42 -2.96
N PHE A 78 1.81 -2.55 -2.45
CA PHE A 78 2.05 -2.90 -1.04
C PHE A 78 3.54 -3.09 -0.77
N LYS A 79 4.26 -3.76 -1.67
CA LYS A 79 5.71 -3.89 -1.56
C LYS A 79 6.42 -2.54 -1.67
N MET A 80 5.99 -1.65 -2.57
CA MET A 80 6.49 -0.27 -2.63
C MET A 80 6.35 0.44 -1.28
N LEU A 81 5.21 0.29 -0.59
CA LEU A 81 4.99 0.88 0.74
C LEU A 81 5.94 0.32 1.81
N ASP A 82 6.28 -0.96 1.74
CA ASP A 82 7.24 -1.57 2.66
C ASP A 82 8.68 -1.05 2.42
N TYR A 83 8.97 -0.55 1.20
CA TYR A 83 10.25 0.05 0.80
C TYR A 83 10.14 1.55 0.47
N LYS A 84 9.19 2.24 1.10
CA LYS A 84 8.87 3.65 0.81
C LYS A 84 10.05 4.61 0.91
N ASP A 85 11.02 4.29 1.75
CA ASP A 85 12.20 5.15 1.97
C ASP A 85 13.26 5.00 0.86
N LEU A 86 13.18 3.91 0.08
CA LEU A 86 14.00 3.69 -1.11
C LEU A 86 13.31 4.11 -2.42
N ILE A 87 11.99 4.30 -2.40
CA ILE A 87 11.22 4.57 -3.61
C ILE A 87 10.59 5.97 -3.55
N PRO A 88 11.34 7.02 -3.90
CA PRO A 88 10.82 8.39 -3.89
C PRO A 88 9.74 8.64 -4.95
N CYS A 89 9.71 7.84 -6.00
CA CYS A 89 8.70 7.93 -7.06
C CYS A 89 8.40 6.55 -7.62
N CYS A 90 7.11 6.30 -7.80
CA CYS A 90 6.60 5.15 -8.53
C CYS A 90 5.65 5.63 -9.61
N THR A 91 5.86 5.19 -10.85
CA THR A 91 5.01 5.57 -11.97
C THR A 91 4.81 4.36 -12.89
N GLY A 92 3.73 4.35 -13.63
CA GLY A 92 3.49 3.29 -14.59
C GLY A 92 2.04 3.10 -14.95
N MET A 93 1.81 2.10 -15.79
CA MET A 93 0.50 1.77 -16.31
C MET A 93 -0.11 0.59 -15.54
N ILE A 94 -1.39 0.75 -15.20
CA ILE A 94 -2.21 -0.24 -14.49
C ILE A 94 -3.63 -0.24 -15.05
N GLN A 95 -4.48 -1.13 -14.58
CA GLN A 95 -5.92 -1.07 -14.90
C GLN A 95 -6.50 0.27 -14.45
N LYS A 96 -7.33 0.88 -15.29
CA LYS A 96 -7.98 2.17 -15.02
C LYS A 96 -8.73 2.18 -13.68
N GLU A 97 -9.50 1.13 -13.39
CA GLU A 97 -10.24 1.02 -12.13
C GLU A 97 -9.32 1.05 -10.90
N VAL A 98 -8.16 0.41 -10.97
CA VAL A 98 -7.17 0.43 -9.87
C VAL A 98 -6.55 1.81 -9.72
N ALA A 99 -6.24 2.49 -10.83
CA ALA A 99 -5.73 3.86 -10.83
C ALA A 99 -6.73 4.84 -10.21
N GLU A 100 -8.00 4.76 -10.62
CA GLU A 100 -9.09 5.57 -10.05
C GLU A 100 -9.27 5.31 -8.55
N ARG A 101 -9.15 4.06 -8.12
CA ARG A 101 -9.21 3.70 -6.69
C ARG A 101 -8.06 4.30 -5.90
N ILE A 102 -6.84 4.22 -6.41
CA ILE A 102 -5.65 4.78 -5.73
C ILE A 102 -5.74 6.30 -5.63
N ALA A 103 -6.24 6.97 -6.67
CA ALA A 103 -6.37 8.44 -6.74
C ALA A 103 -7.64 8.98 -6.05
N ALA A 104 -8.57 8.10 -5.66
CA ALA A 104 -9.84 8.52 -5.07
C ALA A 104 -9.67 9.21 -3.72
N GLY A 105 -10.49 10.23 -3.46
CA GLY A 105 -10.63 10.88 -2.16
C GLY A 105 -11.76 10.33 -1.30
N PRO A 106 -11.84 10.77 -0.03
CA PRO A 106 -12.91 10.40 0.90
C PRO A 106 -14.30 10.68 0.34
N GLY A 107 -15.25 9.80 0.68
CA GLY A 107 -16.65 9.91 0.25
C GLY A 107 -16.93 9.33 -1.14
N SER A 108 -15.91 9.03 -1.93
CA SER A 108 -16.10 8.42 -3.25
C SER A 108 -16.34 6.92 -3.15
N LYS A 109 -17.10 6.40 -4.14
CA LYS A 109 -17.40 4.95 -4.22
C LYS A 109 -16.14 4.09 -4.42
N THR A 110 -15.12 4.63 -5.06
CA THR A 110 -13.87 3.93 -5.37
C THR A 110 -12.81 4.06 -4.27
N TYR A 111 -12.97 5.00 -3.35
CA TYR A 111 -12.06 5.19 -2.20
C TYR A 111 -11.98 3.92 -1.34
N GLY A 112 -10.79 3.48 -1.00
CA GLY A 112 -10.61 2.20 -0.32
C GLY A 112 -9.23 2.03 0.32
N ILE A 113 -8.89 0.79 0.66
CA ILE A 113 -7.64 0.44 1.34
C ILE A 113 -6.41 1.00 0.61
N LEU A 114 -6.32 0.81 -0.71
CA LEU A 114 -5.19 1.31 -1.51
C LEU A 114 -5.11 2.83 -1.50
N SER A 115 -6.26 3.53 -1.57
CA SER A 115 -6.30 4.98 -1.51
C SER A 115 -5.62 5.48 -0.24
N ILE A 116 -6.05 5.00 0.91
CA ILE A 116 -5.58 5.44 2.22
C ILE A 116 -4.11 5.08 2.45
N LEU A 117 -3.75 3.81 2.22
CA LEU A 117 -2.40 3.34 2.53
C LEU A 117 -1.35 4.00 1.63
N ILE A 118 -1.67 4.26 0.35
CA ILE A 118 -0.76 4.94 -0.57
C ILE A 118 -0.72 6.45 -0.28
N GLN A 119 -1.88 7.10 -0.14
CA GLN A 119 -1.94 8.55 0.07
C GLN A 119 -1.40 9.00 1.44
N ALA A 120 -1.29 8.09 2.41
CA ALA A 120 -0.58 8.37 3.66
C ALA A 120 0.89 8.74 3.42
N TRP A 121 1.51 8.23 2.35
CA TRP A 121 2.95 8.35 2.08
C TRP A 121 3.28 8.99 0.73
N TYR A 122 2.34 9.01 -0.21
CA TYR A 122 2.56 9.46 -1.58
C TYR A 122 1.47 10.43 -2.03
N LYS A 123 1.88 11.47 -2.74
CA LYS A 123 0.99 12.25 -3.59
C LYS A 123 0.69 11.42 -4.83
N VAL A 124 -0.58 11.24 -5.14
CA VAL A 124 -1.04 10.45 -6.29
C VAL A 124 -1.54 11.38 -7.38
N GLU A 125 -1.08 11.16 -8.61
CA GLU A 125 -1.49 11.88 -9.80
C GLU A 125 -1.97 10.89 -10.85
N TYR A 126 -3.23 10.99 -11.24
CA TYR A 126 -3.78 10.28 -12.40
C TYR A 126 -3.40 11.07 -13.64
N LEU A 127 -2.49 10.55 -14.45
CA LEU A 127 -1.92 11.31 -15.57
C LEU A 127 -2.83 11.25 -16.79
N PHE A 128 -3.16 10.06 -17.28
CA PHE A 128 -4.04 9.86 -18.43
C PHE A 128 -4.55 8.44 -18.54
N THR A 129 -5.66 8.28 -19.27
CA THR A 129 -6.24 6.97 -19.63
C THR A 129 -5.61 6.46 -20.92
N VAL A 130 -5.38 5.15 -20.99
CA VAL A 130 -4.95 4.43 -22.18
C VAL A 130 -6.08 3.48 -22.62
N HIS A 131 -6.53 3.64 -23.85
CA HIS A 131 -7.62 2.83 -24.39
C HIS A 131 -7.13 1.45 -24.83
N GLU A 132 -8.01 0.47 -24.75
CA GLU A 132 -7.71 -0.93 -25.05
C GLU A 132 -7.22 -1.18 -26.48
N HIS A 133 -7.67 -0.39 -27.44
CA HIS A 133 -7.33 -0.56 -28.85
C HIS A 133 -5.88 -0.21 -29.22
N VAL A 134 -5.11 0.40 -28.30
CA VAL A 134 -3.68 0.69 -28.53
C VAL A 134 -2.78 -0.52 -28.28
N PHE A 135 -3.34 -1.60 -27.75
CA PHE A 135 -2.61 -2.83 -27.43
C PHE A 135 -2.89 -3.92 -28.47
N ASN A 136 -1.92 -4.81 -28.65
CA ASN A 136 -2.06 -5.99 -29.48
C ASN A 136 -1.52 -7.23 -28.74
N PRO A 137 -2.37 -8.17 -28.34
CA PRO A 137 -3.84 -8.15 -28.37
C PRO A 137 -4.46 -7.13 -27.41
N PRO A 138 -5.65 -6.59 -27.70
CA PRO A 138 -6.30 -5.63 -26.83
C PRO A 138 -6.77 -6.29 -25.52
N PRO A 139 -6.50 -5.68 -24.35
CA PRO A 139 -7.06 -6.14 -23.08
C PRO A 139 -8.56 -5.87 -23.01
N LYS A 140 -9.25 -6.57 -22.09
CA LYS A 140 -10.70 -6.41 -21.88
C LYS A 140 -11.07 -5.12 -21.13
N VAL A 141 -10.09 -4.39 -20.63
CA VAL A 141 -10.26 -3.21 -19.75
C VAL A 141 -9.35 -2.09 -20.18
N LYS A 142 -9.76 -0.86 -19.91
CA LYS A 142 -8.90 0.32 -20.10
C LYS A 142 -7.79 0.33 -19.07
N SER A 143 -6.69 0.96 -19.44
CA SER A 143 -5.55 1.21 -18.58
C SER A 143 -5.47 2.69 -18.22
N ALA A 144 -4.65 3.01 -17.24
CA ALA A 144 -4.30 4.37 -16.92
C ALA A 144 -2.85 4.44 -16.44
N VAL A 145 -2.22 5.58 -16.70
CA VAL A 145 -0.90 5.89 -16.17
C VAL A 145 -1.05 6.77 -14.96
N ILE A 146 -0.40 6.36 -13.87
CA ILE A 146 -0.34 7.11 -12.60
C ILE A 146 1.09 7.44 -12.24
N ARG A 147 1.23 8.48 -11.43
CA ARG A 147 2.48 8.83 -10.74
C ARG A 147 2.21 8.97 -9.26
N MET A 148 3.04 8.37 -8.44
CA MET A 148 3.03 8.43 -6.99
C MET A 148 4.39 8.96 -6.55
N THR A 149 4.43 10.15 -5.98
CA THR A 149 5.65 10.80 -5.49
C THR A 149 5.60 10.87 -3.98
N ARG A 150 6.70 10.51 -3.29
CA ARG A 150 6.76 10.63 -1.83
C ARG A 150 6.32 12.03 -1.41
N ASN A 151 5.41 12.07 -0.45
CA ASN A 151 5.02 13.31 0.20
C ASN A 151 5.99 13.64 1.35
N GLU A 152 5.73 14.71 2.08
CA GLU A 152 6.60 15.18 3.16
C GLU A 152 6.48 14.36 4.46
N THR A 153 5.57 13.37 4.50
CA THR A 153 5.34 12.53 5.67
C THR A 153 6.56 11.64 5.94
N LYS A 154 7.28 11.91 7.00
CA LYS A 154 8.38 11.07 7.49
C LYS A 154 7.85 9.97 8.41
N GLU A 155 6.91 10.33 9.29
CA GLU A 155 6.25 9.45 10.25
C GLU A 155 4.75 9.79 10.27
N LEU A 156 3.89 8.78 10.39
CA LEU A 156 2.43 9.01 10.43
C LEU A 156 1.95 9.67 11.73
N GLY A 157 2.78 9.67 12.78
CA GLY A 157 2.35 10.13 14.10
C GLY A 157 1.38 9.16 14.80
N CYS A 158 1.36 7.90 14.36
CA CYS A 158 0.59 6.81 14.97
C CYS A 158 1.30 5.47 14.75
N ASN A 159 0.82 4.43 15.43
CA ASN A 159 1.29 3.06 15.21
C ASN A 159 0.91 2.57 13.80
N GLU A 160 1.89 2.47 12.90
CA GLU A 160 1.67 2.10 11.49
C GLU A 160 1.04 0.71 11.32
N ARG A 161 1.37 -0.26 12.19
CA ARG A 161 0.79 -1.62 12.14
C ARG A 161 -0.69 -1.58 12.51
N LEU A 162 -1.03 -0.85 13.56
CA LEU A 162 -2.41 -0.66 14.00
C LEU A 162 -3.21 0.14 12.97
N PHE A 163 -2.63 1.17 12.37
CA PHE A 163 -3.22 1.95 11.28
C PHE A 163 -3.58 1.03 10.09
N LYS A 164 -2.62 0.23 9.60
CA LYS A 164 -2.86 -0.74 8.52
C LYS A 164 -3.96 -1.73 8.90
N LEU A 165 -3.98 -2.20 10.13
CA LEU A 165 -4.99 -3.15 10.64
C LEU A 165 -6.38 -2.52 10.67
N ILE A 166 -6.52 -1.32 11.24
CA ILE A 166 -7.79 -0.59 11.32
C ILE A 166 -8.35 -0.32 9.92
N VAL A 167 -7.53 0.20 9.00
CA VAL A 167 -7.94 0.46 7.62
C VAL A 167 -8.44 -0.83 6.95
N LYS A 168 -7.68 -1.92 7.00
CA LYS A 168 -8.08 -3.20 6.39
C LYS A 168 -9.35 -3.76 7.02
N THR A 169 -9.43 -3.78 8.34
CA THR A 169 -10.57 -4.34 9.09
C THR A 169 -11.87 -3.59 8.79
N THR A 170 -11.82 -2.27 8.80
CA THR A 170 -13.00 -1.44 8.57
C THR A 170 -13.47 -1.49 7.12
N PHE A 171 -12.56 -1.47 6.14
CA PHE A 171 -12.93 -1.58 4.73
C PHE A 171 -13.37 -2.97 4.29
N ASN A 172 -12.95 -4.05 4.96
CA ASN A 172 -13.51 -5.39 4.73
C ASN A 172 -14.99 -5.45 5.09
N GLN A 173 -15.48 -4.52 5.91
CA GLN A 173 -16.87 -4.36 6.28
C GLN A 173 -17.41 -2.98 5.85
N ARG A 174 -17.00 -2.50 4.69
CA ARG A 174 -17.21 -1.14 4.17
C ARG A 174 -18.64 -0.61 4.34
N ARG A 175 -19.67 -1.46 4.23
CA ARG A 175 -21.08 -1.04 4.34
C ARG A 175 -21.53 -0.78 5.79
N LYS A 176 -20.75 -1.21 6.78
CA LYS A 176 -21.03 -0.98 8.20
C LYS A 176 -20.40 0.33 8.68
N THR A 177 -20.97 0.88 9.76
CA THR A 177 -20.34 1.98 10.48
C THR A 177 -19.05 1.52 11.17
N LEU A 178 -18.16 2.44 11.51
CA LEU A 178 -16.92 2.12 12.23
C LEU A 178 -17.19 1.37 13.53
N ARG A 179 -18.23 1.76 14.28
CA ARG A 179 -18.67 1.05 15.52
C ARG A 179 -18.80 -0.46 15.32
N ASN A 180 -19.36 -0.87 14.19
CA ASN A 180 -19.60 -2.27 13.90
C ASN A 180 -18.43 -2.96 13.19
N SER A 181 -17.69 -2.22 12.35
CA SER A 181 -16.61 -2.79 11.56
C SER A 181 -15.30 -2.96 12.33
N ILE A 182 -15.09 -2.18 13.42
CA ILE A 182 -13.86 -2.24 14.23
C ILE A 182 -13.98 -3.19 15.44
N SER A 183 -15.12 -3.84 15.62
CA SER A 183 -15.43 -4.65 16.82
C SER A 183 -14.49 -5.85 17.07
N SER A 184 -13.70 -6.24 16.08
CA SER A 184 -12.63 -7.25 16.24
C SER A 184 -11.33 -6.67 16.82
N ILE A 185 -11.18 -5.35 16.86
CA ILE A 185 -10.03 -4.64 17.43
C ILE A 185 -10.41 -3.97 18.74
N LEU A 186 -11.54 -3.27 18.75
CA LEU A 186 -12.08 -2.58 19.91
C LEU A 186 -13.35 -3.28 20.37
N GLU A 187 -13.37 -3.78 21.59
CA GLU A 187 -14.51 -4.53 22.14
C GLU A 187 -15.81 -3.74 22.10
N LYS A 188 -16.91 -4.47 21.90
CA LYS A 188 -18.25 -3.89 21.99
C LYS A 188 -18.49 -3.32 23.39
N GLY A 189 -18.99 -2.10 23.43
CA GLY A 189 -19.24 -1.39 24.69
C GLY A 189 -18.06 -0.58 25.21
N ASN A 190 -16.91 -0.59 24.55
CA ASN A 190 -15.82 0.32 24.89
C ASN A 190 -16.32 1.80 24.78
N PRO A 191 -16.08 2.64 25.81
CA PRO A 191 -16.56 4.02 25.86
C PRO A 191 -16.18 4.86 24.62
N LEU A 192 -15.03 4.58 24.02
CA LEU A 192 -14.58 5.22 22.79
C LEU A 192 -15.59 5.06 21.64
N SER A 193 -16.34 3.97 21.61
CA SER A 193 -17.37 3.72 20.59
C SER A 193 -18.53 4.71 20.63
N ASN A 194 -18.68 5.50 21.69
CA ASN A 194 -19.73 6.52 21.81
C ASN A 194 -19.37 7.82 21.07
N ASP A 195 -18.11 7.98 20.66
CA ASP A 195 -17.72 9.14 19.88
C ASP A 195 -18.44 9.18 18.51
N PRO A 196 -18.88 10.36 18.06
CA PRO A 196 -19.59 10.53 16.78
C PRO A 196 -18.87 9.97 15.55
N VAL A 197 -17.53 9.92 15.55
CA VAL A 197 -16.74 9.36 14.44
C VAL A 197 -17.12 7.89 14.17
N PHE A 198 -17.51 7.15 15.19
CA PHE A 198 -17.89 5.74 15.05
C PHE A 198 -19.24 5.52 14.36
N ASN A 199 -20.02 6.57 14.14
CA ASN A 199 -21.23 6.52 13.32
C ASN A 199 -20.94 6.67 11.82
N LYS A 200 -19.74 7.15 11.46
CA LYS A 200 -19.29 7.24 10.06
C LYS A 200 -18.98 5.85 9.50
N ARG A 201 -19.01 5.74 8.17
CA ARG A 201 -18.47 4.59 7.44
C ARG A 201 -17.00 4.83 7.08
N PRO A 202 -16.19 3.78 6.88
CA PRO A 202 -14.75 3.93 6.59
C PRO A 202 -14.46 4.81 5.38
N GLU A 203 -15.29 4.75 4.32
CA GLU A 203 -15.08 5.58 3.14
C GLU A 203 -15.27 7.10 3.36
N GLN A 204 -15.84 7.49 4.47
CA GLN A 204 -16.05 8.90 4.82
C GLN A 204 -14.84 9.54 5.53
N LEU A 205 -13.88 8.72 5.97
CA LEU A 205 -12.72 9.21 6.69
C LEU A 205 -11.55 9.51 5.73
N SER A 206 -10.91 10.65 5.95
CA SER A 206 -9.62 10.99 5.35
C SER A 206 -8.48 10.17 5.96
N VAL A 207 -7.30 10.23 5.34
CA VAL A 207 -6.07 9.63 5.90
C VAL A 207 -5.79 10.18 7.29
N GLN A 208 -5.94 11.50 7.48
CA GLN A 208 -5.69 12.15 8.76
C GLN A 208 -6.67 11.67 9.84
N GLU A 209 -7.96 11.55 9.52
CA GLU A 209 -8.96 11.03 10.46
C GLU A 209 -8.69 9.55 10.82
N PHE A 210 -8.13 8.74 9.91
CA PHE A 210 -7.68 7.39 10.24
C PHE A 210 -6.46 7.37 11.17
N ILE A 211 -5.53 8.31 11.02
CA ILE A 211 -4.38 8.47 11.92
C ILE A 211 -4.87 8.83 13.33
N GLU A 212 -5.77 9.79 13.45
CA GLU A 212 -6.37 10.20 14.72
C GLU A 212 -7.17 9.06 15.38
N LEU A 213 -7.98 8.34 14.59
CA LEU A 213 -8.69 7.16 15.04
C LEU A 213 -7.73 6.08 15.58
N THR A 214 -6.60 5.88 14.89
CA THR A 214 -5.58 4.90 15.30
C THR A 214 -5.00 5.25 16.66
N ASN A 215 -4.61 6.51 16.88
CA ASN A 215 -4.08 6.97 18.16
C ASN A 215 -5.08 6.77 19.31
N ARG A 216 -6.34 7.09 19.07
CA ARG A 216 -7.42 6.94 20.07
C ARG A 216 -7.69 5.47 20.40
N VAL A 217 -7.69 4.60 19.39
CA VAL A 217 -7.84 3.16 19.59
C VAL A 217 -6.64 2.59 20.34
N GLU A 218 -5.42 3.00 20.01
CA GLU A 218 -4.21 2.56 20.71
C GLU A 218 -4.25 2.92 22.19
N THR A 219 -4.68 4.13 22.54
CA THR A 219 -4.85 4.57 23.93
C THR A 219 -5.87 3.69 24.63
N ALA A 220 -7.06 3.48 24.06
CA ALA A 220 -8.10 2.66 24.63
C ALA A 220 -7.69 1.19 24.85
N LEU A 221 -6.80 0.66 24.01
CA LEU A 221 -6.25 -0.69 24.19
C LEU A 221 -5.22 -0.77 25.32
N LYS A 222 -4.41 0.28 25.51
CA LYS A 222 -3.44 0.37 26.63
C LYS A 222 -4.15 0.51 27.98
N ASP A 223 -5.13 1.41 28.08
CA ASP A 223 -5.91 1.63 29.30
C ASP A 223 -6.56 0.32 29.78
N LYS A 224 -7.05 -0.50 28.84
CA LYS A 224 -7.60 -1.82 29.17
C LYS A 224 -6.55 -2.77 29.72
N ALA A 225 -5.38 -2.86 29.09
CA ALA A 225 -4.30 -3.74 29.54
C ALA A 225 -3.85 -3.41 30.97
N ASP A 226 -3.80 -2.12 31.30
CA ASP A 226 -3.44 -1.65 32.65
C ASP A 226 -4.50 -2.00 33.68
N ILE A 227 -5.80 -1.90 33.33
CA ILE A 227 -6.92 -2.31 34.22
C ILE A 227 -6.92 -3.82 34.48
N ASP A 228 -6.70 -4.62 33.43
CA ASP A 228 -6.65 -6.08 33.54
C ASP A 228 -5.46 -6.54 34.40
N CYS A 229 -4.28 -5.91 34.23
CA CYS A 229 -3.12 -6.17 35.07
C CYS A 229 -3.33 -5.78 36.54
N GLY A 230 -3.98 -4.65 36.80
CA GLY A 230 -4.31 -4.19 38.14
C GLY A 230 -5.31 -5.14 38.87
N ASN A 231 -6.30 -5.65 38.13
CA ASN A 231 -7.28 -6.61 38.67
C ASN A 231 -6.67 -7.98 38.99
N ASP A 232 -5.68 -8.44 38.24
CA ASP A 232 -4.97 -9.71 38.51
C ASP A 232 -4.07 -9.61 39.74
N ILE A 233 -3.44 -8.46 39.98
CA ILE A 233 -2.65 -8.20 41.20
C ILE A 233 -3.56 -8.14 42.43
N ALA A 234 -4.71 -7.48 42.32
CA ALA A 234 -5.68 -7.39 43.41
C ALA A 234 -6.27 -8.77 43.77
N ARG A 235 -6.54 -9.63 42.79
CA ARG A 235 -7.02 -11.01 43.03
C ARG A 235 -5.99 -11.91 43.71
N LYS A 236 -4.71 -11.80 43.33
CA LYS A 236 -3.60 -12.55 43.96
C LYS A 236 -3.31 -12.08 45.38
N GLY A 237 -3.44 -10.78 45.67
CA GLY A 237 -3.28 -10.23 47.00
C GLY A 237 -4.41 -10.63 48.01
N ALA A 238 -5.64 -10.86 47.49
CA ALA A 238 -6.77 -11.27 48.30
C ALA A 238 -6.75 -12.76 48.72
N THR A 239 -5.99 -13.60 47.99
CA THR A 239 -5.88 -15.05 48.28
C THR A 239 -4.81 -15.35 49.33
N SER A 240 -3.84 -14.45 49.59
CA SER A 240 -2.76 -14.67 50.55
C SER A 240 -3.09 -14.20 51.98
N GLN A 241 -4.31 -13.73 52.26
CA GLN A 241 -4.76 -13.33 53.63
C GLN A 241 -5.75 -14.33 54.27
N LYS A 242 -5.87 -15.52 53.72
CA LYS A 242 -6.75 -16.57 54.26
C LYS A 242 -6.02 -17.87 54.57
N GLU A 243 -4.78 -17.79 55.04
CA GLU A 243 -4.09 -18.89 55.74
C GLU A 243 -3.74 -18.48 57.17
#